data_61ffbfa6f46c756eacb093b20b9959f3
#
_entry.id   61ffbfa6f46c756eacb093b20b9959f3
#
_cell.length_a   1.000
_cell.length_b   1.000
_cell.length_c   1.000
_cell.angle_alpha   90.00
_cell.angle_beta   90.00
_cell.angle_gamma   90.00
#
_symmetry.space_group_name_H-M   'P 1'
#
loop_
_entity.id
_entity.type
_entity.pdbx_description
1 polymer ?
#
loop_
_entity_poly.entity_id
_entity_poly.type
_entity_poly.pdbx_seq_one_letter_code
_entity_poly.pdbx_strand_id
1 'polypeptide(L)'
;MKFSFFFLFFSFCFLNAFGDEIQSLRQENKDLKERIELLERSFQELKNKLEPQKSPEPETPLKSLLQQENKELLERIDRLEKQSSPLNMKFLKGKLDITLYGYIKADVIYDSARINNGNIAYFVESEERIDQEDDQLNLTANQTRFGFDIKAPLWEGIETTGKIEMDFYGGGGENTPHLRFRHAYIKVHWKKSDFSILAGQTFDLVAPLNPDTINFMVLCSSGNIGYRRPQIRLSKGWEIGKNSKLSLDAAFTRTVGNTNLLYPEYLDAGEDSGFPTIQGRAGICLPLWMEKSASFGISGHWGQEEYDLDNQGKNKDFDSWSLALDITLPLYENIALRGEIWIGKNLGSYLGGVQQTVNKTRLKEISSQGGWLALEIGPISKWKYNLGFGMDDPDDEDLSPGMRSKNWSIYGNTYYSLTEYCTIGGEISYWRTSYESQKKGDSIRLHGTMILNF
;
A
#
# COMPACT_ATOMS: atom_id res chain seq x y z
N MET A 1 15.20 -16.28 -28.11
CA MET A 1 14.08 -16.15 -29.07
C MET A 1 12.73 -15.95 -28.38
N LYS A 2 12.49 -16.42 -27.14
CA LYS A 2 11.24 -16.21 -26.36
C LYS A 2 11.06 -14.75 -25.86
N PHE A 3 12.14 -14.03 -25.65
CA PHE A 3 12.16 -12.63 -25.17
C PHE A 3 11.55 -11.61 -26.15
N SER A 4 11.71 -11.83 -27.45
CA SER A 4 11.21 -10.92 -28.51
C SER A 4 9.69 -10.90 -28.63
N PHE A 5 9.00 -12.00 -28.32
CA PHE A 5 7.57 -12.12 -28.56
C PHE A 5 6.72 -11.39 -27.50
N PHE A 6 7.18 -11.43 -26.24
CA PHE A 6 6.48 -10.75 -25.13
C PHE A 6 6.64 -9.22 -25.20
N PHE A 7 7.83 -8.76 -25.58
CA PHE A 7 8.11 -7.34 -25.79
C PHE A 7 7.37 -6.77 -27.00
N LEU A 8 7.24 -7.54 -28.08
CA LEU A 8 6.48 -7.18 -29.27
C LEU A 8 4.98 -7.09 -29.00
N PHE A 9 4.40 -7.99 -28.22
CA PHE A 9 2.98 -7.97 -27.88
C PHE A 9 2.62 -6.76 -26.99
N PHE A 10 3.44 -6.49 -25.99
CA PHE A 10 3.25 -5.30 -25.13
C PHE A 10 3.52 -3.99 -25.89
N SER A 11 4.58 -3.94 -26.71
CA SER A 11 4.86 -2.77 -27.57
C SER A 11 3.78 -2.53 -28.61
N PHE A 12 3.18 -3.59 -29.17
CA PHE A 12 2.14 -3.44 -30.22
C PHE A 12 0.82 -2.96 -29.62
N CYS A 13 0.43 -3.42 -28.44
CA CYS A 13 -0.74 -2.88 -27.72
C CYS A 13 -0.51 -1.43 -27.26
N PHE A 14 0.70 -1.07 -26.85
CA PHE A 14 1.05 0.29 -26.43
C PHE A 14 1.09 1.26 -27.61
N LEU A 15 1.69 0.90 -28.74
CA LEU A 15 1.83 1.78 -29.91
C LEU A 15 0.50 2.09 -30.59
N ASN A 16 -0.45 1.16 -30.65
CA ASN A 16 -1.77 1.42 -31.21
C ASN A 16 -2.63 2.31 -30.30
N ALA A 17 -2.59 2.11 -28.98
CA ALA A 17 -3.28 2.98 -28.02
C ALA A 17 -2.76 4.43 -28.08
N PHE A 18 -1.45 4.64 -28.31
CA PHE A 18 -0.85 5.97 -28.46
C PHE A 18 -1.29 6.70 -29.73
N GLY A 19 -1.47 5.97 -30.84
CA GLY A 19 -1.88 6.57 -32.11
C GLY A 19 -3.28 7.17 -32.04
N ASP A 20 -4.22 6.43 -31.50
CA ASP A 20 -5.63 6.84 -31.40
C ASP A 20 -5.82 7.94 -30.33
N GLU A 21 -5.08 7.91 -29.24
CA GLU A 21 -5.16 8.93 -28.18
C GLU A 21 -4.58 10.28 -28.61
N ILE A 22 -3.49 10.28 -29.38
CA ILE A 22 -2.95 11.53 -29.98
C ILE A 22 -3.93 12.14 -30.99
N GLN A 23 -4.64 11.32 -31.76
CA GLN A 23 -5.68 11.82 -32.66
C GLN A 23 -6.90 12.36 -31.90
N SER A 24 -7.33 11.66 -30.84
CA SER A 24 -8.41 12.11 -29.95
C SER A 24 -8.06 13.43 -29.26
N LEU A 25 -6.86 13.55 -28.68
CA LEU A 25 -6.40 14.79 -28.05
C LEU A 25 -6.24 15.96 -29.05
N ARG A 26 -5.87 15.68 -30.30
CA ARG A 26 -5.83 16.71 -31.35
C ARG A 26 -7.24 17.17 -31.73
N GLN A 27 -8.21 16.27 -31.77
CA GLN A 27 -9.60 16.60 -32.05
C GLN A 27 -10.22 17.40 -30.90
N GLU A 28 -10.01 16.95 -29.63
CA GLU A 28 -10.46 17.70 -28.45
C GLU A 28 -9.85 19.10 -28.37
N ASN A 29 -8.57 19.25 -28.65
CA ASN A 29 -7.92 20.57 -28.69
C ASN A 29 -8.48 21.46 -29.81
N LYS A 30 -8.90 20.88 -30.92
CA LYS A 30 -9.56 21.62 -31.99
C LYS A 30 -10.95 22.08 -31.56
N ASP A 31 -11.74 21.19 -30.98
CA ASP A 31 -13.08 21.49 -30.46
C ASP A 31 -13.05 22.52 -29.32
N LEU A 32 -12.02 22.43 -28.42
CA LEU A 32 -11.79 23.43 -27.40
C LEU A 32 -11.46 24.82 -27.97
N LYS A 33 -10.62 24.88 -28.99
CA LYS A 33 -10.32 26.16 -29.67
C LYS A 33 -11.55 26.77 -30.32
N GLU A 34 -12.36 25.98 -31.01
CA GLU A 34 -13.62 26.45 -31.60
C GLU A 34 -14.61 26.95 -30.54
N ARG A 35 -14.69 26.25 -29.35
CA ARG A 35 -15.50 26.70 -28.21
C ARG A 35 -14.99 28.00 -27.61
N ILE A 36 -13.68 28.16 -27.48
CA ILE A 36 -13.05 29.39 -26.94
C ILE A 36 -13.35 30.55 -27.89
N GLU A 37 -13.20 30.39 -29.21
CA GLU A 37 -13.54 31.43 -30.19
C GLU A 37 -15.01 31.80 -30.16
N LEU A 38 -15.89 30.83 -29.94
CA LEU A 38 -17.34 31.06 -29.83
C LEU A 38 -17.68 31.82 -28.52
N LEU A 39 -17.03 31.49 -27.43
CA LEU A 39 -17.16 32.19 -26.16
C LEU A 39 -16.60 33.61 -26.23
N GLU A 40 -15.46 33.82 -26.87
CA GLU A 40 -14.90 35.15 -27.09
C GLU A 40 -15.81 36.05 -27.94
N ARG A 41 -16.42 35.52 -29.01
CA ARG A 41 -17.42 36.22 -29.81
C ARG A 41 -18.66 36.58 -28.98
N SER A 42 -19.19 35.63 -28.23
CA SER A 42 -20.33 35.83 -27.35
C SER A 42 -20.04 36.87 -26.25
N PHE A 43 -18.81 36.86 -25.71
CA PHE A 43 -18.37 37.85 -24.72
C PHE A 43 -18.22 39.25 -25.33
N GLN A 44 -17.73 39.33 -26.55
CA GLN A 44 -17.62 40.60 -27.28
C GLN A 44 -19.00 41.16 -27.65
N GLU A 45 -19.96 40.30 -28.08
CA GLU A 45 -21.35 40.71 -28.30
C GLU A 45 -22.06 41.17 -27.04
N LEU A 46 -21.81 40.49 -25.87
CA LEU A 46 -22.31 40.91 -24.56
C LEU A 46 -21.69 42.23 -24.12
N LYS A 47 -20.40 42.44 -24.36
CA LYS A 47 -19.70 43.69 -24.05
C LYS A 47 -20.24 44.84 -24.86
N ASN A 48 -20.51 44.66 -26.15
CA ASN A 48 -21.11 45.65 -27.03
C ASN A 48 -22.59 45.96 -26.70
N LYS A 49 -23.29 45.03 -26.03
CA LYS A 49 -24.67 45.25 -25.52
C LYS A 49 -24.70 45.90 -24.15
N LEU A 50 -23.56 45.99 -23.45
CA LEU A 50 -23.42 46.51 -22.08
C LEU A 50 -22.82 47.90 -22.00
N GLU A 51 -22.66 48.65 -23.13
CA GLU A 51 -22.35 50.10 -23.03
C GLU A 51 -23.57 50.88 -22.56
N PRO A 52 -23.39 51.85 -21.64
CA PRO A 52 -24.40 52.20 -20.68
C PRO A 52 -25.44 53.21 -21.23
N GLN A 53 -26.72 52.80 -21.22
CA GLN A 53 -27.81 53.75 -21.07
C GLN A 53 -28.25 53.79 -19.60
N LYS A 54 -28.13 54.98 -19.03
CA LYS A 54 -28.56 55.29 -17.67
C LYS A 54 -30.07 55.27 -17.53
N SER A 55 -30.60 54.46 -16.67
CA SER A 55 -31.77 54.71 -15.79
C SER A 55 -32.17 53.46 -14.97
N PRO A 56 -33.06 53.56 -13.94
CA PRO A 56 -32.86 52.92 -12.63
C PRO A 56 -33.39 51.49 -12.54
N GLU A 57 -32.86 50.79 -11.55
CA GLU A 57 -33.19 49.39 -11.22
C GLU A 57 -34.67 49.02 -11.10
N PRO A 58 -35.00 47.79 -11.52
CA PRO A 58 -35.70 46.91 -10.63
C PRO A 58 -34.98 45.53 -10.53
N GLU A 59 -35.03 44.94 -9.34
CA GLU A 59 -34.49 43.61 -9.04
C GLU A 59 -35.03 42.56 -10.01
N THR A 60 -34.14 41.85 -10.67
CA THR A 60 -34.43 41.15 -11.90
C THR A 60 -34.52 39.62 -11.75
N PRO A 61 -35.30 38.95 -12.64
CA PRO A 61 -35.51 37.48 -12.70
C PRO A 61 -34.25 36.64 -12.89
N LEU A 62 -33.14 37.29 -13.31
CA LEU A 62 -31.88 36.58 -13.63
C LEU A 62 -31.23 35.98 -12.39
N LYS A 63 -31.34 36.61 -11.23
CA LYS A 63 -30.77 36.13 -9.97
C LYS A 63 -31.54 34.92 -9.43
N SER A 64 -32.85 34.90 -9.63
CA SER A 64 -33.69 33.76 -9.29
C SER A 64 -33.48 32.58 -10.23
N LEU A 65 -33.29 32.81 -11.54
CA LEU A 65 -32.96 31.79 -12.52
C LEU A 65 -31.60 31.15 -12.27
N LEU A 66 -30.56 31.95 -12.00
CA LEU A 66 -29.24 31.43 -11.62
C LEU A 66 -29.24 30.65 -10.28
N GLN A 67 -30.06 31.07 -9.33
CA GLN A 67 -30.23 30.33 -8.09
C GLN A 67 -30.98 28.99 -8.30
N GLN A 68 -31.94 28.98 -9.21
CA GLN A 68 -32.69 27.78 -9.57
C GLN A 68 -31.82 26.80 -10.37
N GLU A 69 -31.05 27.25 -11.36
CA GLU A 69 -30.08 26.42 -12.08
C GLU A 69 -28.99 25.85 -11.18
N ASN A 70 -28.41 26.66 -10.28
CA ASN A 70 -27.46 26.19 -9.30
C ASN A 70 -28.05 25.15 -8.33
N LYS A 71 -29.31 25.32 -7.94
CA LYS A 71 -30.01 24.33 -7.10
C LYS A 71 -30.25 23.03 -7.86
N GLU A 72 -30.69 23.09 -9.11
CA GLU A 72 -30.86 21.92 -9.95
C GLU A 72 -29.52 21.20 -10.26
N LEU A 73 -28.45 21.97 -10.45
CA LEU A 73 -27.10 21.43 -10.62
C LEU A 73 -26.61 20.71 -9.36
N LEU A 74 -26.79 21.30 -8.20
CA LEU A 74 -26.46 20.70 -6.89
C LEU A 74 -27.28 19.43 -6.62
N GLU A 75 -28.58 19.44 -6.95
CA GLU A 75 -29.43 18.27 -6.83
C GLU A 75 -29.07 17.17 -7.85
N ARG A 76 -28.52 17.57 -9.00
CA ARG A 76 -28.02 16.61 -10.02
C ARG A 76 -26.66 16.04 -9.63
N ILE A 77 -25.77 16.82 -9.02
CA ILE A 77 -24.51 16.37 -8.43
C ILE A 77 -24.80 15.40 -7.28
N ASP A 78 -25.70 15.76 -6.36
CA ASP A 78 -26.10 14.90 -5.24
C ASP A 78 -26.74 13.58 -5.71
N ARG A 79 -27.49 13.60 -6.83
CA ARG A 79 -28.02 12.39 -7.48
C ARG A 79 -26.91 11.55 -8.13
N LEU A 80 -25.94 12.17 -8.78
CA LEU A 80 -24.81 11.47 -9.39
C LEU A 80 -23.87 10.89 -8.36
N GLU A 81 -23.60 11.63 -7.27
CA GLU A 81 -22.83 11.13 -6.12
C GLU A 81 -23.54 9.96 -5.42
N LYS A 82 -24.87 9.96 -5.33
CA LYS A 82 -25.65 8.84 -4.82
C LYS A 82 -25.72 7.64 -5.77
N GLN A 83 -25.57 7.85 -7.10
CA GLN A 83 -25.49 6.77 -8.08
C GLN A 83 -24.11 6.15 -8.22
N SER A 84 -23.05 6.89 -7.88
CA SER A 84 -21.65 6.41 -7.89
C SER A 84 -21.21 5.86 -6.54
N SER A 85 -22.10 5.80 -5.55
CA SER A 85 -21.76 5.25 -4.23
C SER A 85 -21.54 3.75 -4.31
N PRO A 86 -20.47 3.20 -3.73
CA PRO A 86 -20.32 1.78 -3.53
C PRO A 86 -21.57 1.22 -2.83
N LEU A 87 -21.90 -0.04 -3.08
CA LEU A 87 -23.11 -0.69 -2.59
C LEU A 87 -23.25 -0.49 -1.07
N ASN A 88 -23.99 0.53 -0.67
CA ASN A 88 -24.21 0.87 0.74
C ASN A 88 -25.49 0.19 1.22
N MET A 89 -25.31 -0.87 2.02
CA MET A 89 -26.42 -1.60 2.59
C MET A 89 -26.70 -1.14 4.03
N LYS A 90 -27.91 -0.68 4.30
CA LYS A 90 -28.32 -0.33 5.67
C LYS A 90 -28.87 -1.57 6.39
N PHE A 91 -28.14 -2.02 7.41
CA PHE A 91 -28.52 -3.14 8.27
C PHE A 91 -29.05 -2.66 9.63
N LEU A 92 -29.66 -3.56 10.38
CA LEU A 92 -30.20 -3.32 11.72
C LEU A 92 -31.16 -2.10 11.76
N LYS A 93 -32.23 -2.14 10.96
CA LYS A 93 -33.24 -1.07 10.85
C LYS A 93 -32.63 0.28 10.41
N GLY A 94 -31.62 0.25 9.55
CA GLY A 94 -30.99 1.44 9.01
C GLY A 94 -30.04 2.17 9.95
N LYS A 95 -29.59 1.51 11.03
CA LYS A 95 -28.68 2.11 12.02
C LYS A 95 -27.19 1.95 11.71
N LEU A 96 -26.81 0.95 10.90
CA LEU A 96 -25.41 0.73 10.50
C LEU A 96 -25.24 1.00 9.00
N ASP A 97 -24.24 1.77 8.63
CA ASP A 97 -23.79 1.92 7.27
C ASP A 97 -22.71 0.88 7.01
N ILE A 98 -22.91 0.00 6.01
CA ILE A 98 -21.95 -1.02 5.60
C ILE A 98 -21.65 -0.80 4.14
N THR A 99 -20.38 -0.52 3.84
CA THR A 99 -19.87 -0.30 2.49
C THR A 99 -19.02 -1.49 2.07
N LEU A 100 -19.44 -2.19 1.00
CA LEU A 100 -18.62 -3.19 0.33
C LEU A 100 -17.61 -2.45 -0.55
N TYR A 101 -16.35 -2.86 -0.51
CA TYR A 101 -15.28 -2.35 -1.37
C TYR A 101 -14.33 -3.46 -1.73
N GLY A 102 -13.53 -3.24 -2.77
CA GLY A 102 -12.51 -4.19 -3.15
C GLY A 102 -12.03 -4.04 -4.58
N TYR A 103 -11.33 -5.07 -5.01
CA TYR A 103 -10.92 -5.19 -6.40
C TYR A 103 -10.74 -6.65 -6.80
N ILE A 104 -10.96 -6.94 -8.07
CA ILE A 104 -10.51 -8.16 -8.73
C ILE A 104 -9.19 -7.83 -9.41
N LYS A 105 -8.14 -8.62 -9.16
CA LYS A 105 -6.83 -8.42 -9.77
C LYS A 105 -6.35 -9.71 -10.43
N ALA A 106 -5.90 -9.58 -11.68
CA ALA A 106 -5.27 -10.66 -12.44
C ALA A 106 -3.85 -10.24 -12.81
N ASP A 107 -2.90 -11.12 -12.51
CA ASP A 107 -1.48 -10.90 -12.70
C ASP A 107 -0.86 -11.93 -13.65
N VAL A 108 0.07 -11.48 -14.48
CA VAL A 108 0.98 -12.30 -15.30
C VAL A 108 2.39 -11.94 -14.92
N ILE A 109 3.18 -12.91 -14.47
CA ILE A 109 4.50 -12.71 -13.90
C ILE A 109 5.48 -13.64 -14.60
N TYR A 110 6.56 -13.07 -15.14
CA TYR A 110 7.70 -13.80 -15.67
C TYR A 110 8.95 -13.46 -14.87
N ASP A 111 9.66 -14.46 -14.40
CA ASP A 111 10.96 -14.37 -13.73
C ASP A 111 12.04 -15.06 -14.57
N SER A 112 13.17 -14.41 -14.78
CA SER A 112 14.30 -14.97 -15.55
C SER A 112 15.10 -16.02 -14.78
N ALA A 113 14.90 -16.12 -13.48
CA ALA A 113 15.46 -17.12 -12.58
C ALA A 113 14.53 -17.28 -11.38
N ARG A 114 14.69 -18.37 -10.62
CA ARG A 114 13.76 -18.74 -9.55
C ARG A 114 13.73 -17.71 -8.42
N ILE A 115 12.59 -17.05 -8.28
CA ILE A 115 12.26 -16.18 -7.14
C ILE A 115 11.39 -16.97 -6.14
N ASN A 116 11.74 -16.92 -4.89
CA ASN A 116 10.90 -17.39 -3.80
C ASN A 116 9.82 -16.33 -3.53
N ASN A 117 8.63 -16.67 -3.53
CA ASN A 117 7.73 -17.79 -3.54
C ASN A 117 6.88 -17.79 -4.85
N GLY A 118 7.48 -17.73 -6.01
CA GLY A 118 6.76 -17.79 -7.29
C GLY A 118 5.96 -16.50 -7.59
N ASN A 119 4.65 -16.49 -7.38
CA ASN A 119 3.78 -15.34 -7.61
C ASN A 119 4.04 -14.16 -6.63
N ILE A 120 4.79 -14.39 -5.56
CA ILE A 120 5.20 -13.38 -4.56
C ILE A 120 6.74 -13.27 -4.58
N ALA A 121 7.29 -12.08 -4.78
CA ALA A 121 8.73 -11.90 -4.72
C ALA A 121 9.18 -11.58 -3.28
N TYR A 122 9.97 -12.47 -2.70
CA TYR A 122 10.67 -12.24 -1.44
C TYR A 122 12.18 -12.11 -1.66
N PHE A 123 12.80 -13.11 -2.28
CA PHE A 123 14.24 -13.18 -2.56
C PHE A 123 14.51 -14.13 -3.73
N VAL A 124 15.67 -14.03 -4.36
CA VAL A 124 16.11 -14.93 -5.44
C VAL A 124 16.87 -16.10 -4.82
N GLU A 125 16.61 -17.32 -5.26
CA GLU A 125 17.33 -18.51 -4.79
C GLU A 125 18.80 -18.47 -5.24
N SER A 126 19.72 -19.10 -4.49
CA SER A 126 21.15 -19.19 -4.83
C SER A 126 21.36 -19.92 -6.15
N GLU A 127 22.32 -19.47 -6.97
CA GLU A 127 22.77 -20.15 -8.19
C GLU A 127 23.26 -21.60 -7.96
N GLU A 128 23.54 -21.97 -6.71
CA GLU A 128 23.92 -23.34 -6.34
C GLU A 128 22.74 -24.29 -6.22
N ARG A 129 21.50 -23.75 -6.20
CA ARG A 129 20.30 -24.57 -6.22
C ARG A 129 20.09 -25.16 -7.61
N ILE A 130 19.76 -26.46 -7.68
CA ILE A 130 19.67 -27.25 -8.94
C ILE A 130 18.73 -26.62 -9.98
N ASP A 131 17.67 -25.99 -9.56
CA ASP A 131 16.61 -25.42 -10.42
C ASP A 131 16.57 -23.88 -10.39
N GLN A 132 17.64 -23.23 -9.98
CA GLN A 132 17.66 -21.77 -9.79
C GLN A 132 17.64 -21.02 -11.14
N GLU A 133 18.34 -21.50 -12.16
CA GLU A 133 18.41 -20.86 -13.48
C GLU A 133 17.14 -21.03 -14.32
N ASP A 134 16.17 -21.83 -13.86
CA ASP A 134 14.93 -22.03 -14.58
C ASP A 134 14.06 -20.76 -14.57
N ASP A 135 13.67 -20.33 -15.77
CA ASP A 135 12.69 -19.27 -15.93
C ASP A 135 11.30 -19.72 -15.45
N GLN A 136 10.56 -18.82 -14.87
CA GLN A 136 9.24 -19.09 -14.31
C GLN A 136 8.17 -18.18 -14.92
N LEU A 137 7.00 -18.77 -15.22
CA LEU A 137 5.81 -18.04 -15.63
C LEU A 137 4.66 -18.36 -14.67
N ASN A 138 4.12 -17.31 -14.03
CA ASN A 138 2.98 -17.42 -13.13
C ASN A 138 1.81 -16.59 -13.65
N LEU A 139 0.60 -17.13 -13.51
CA LEU A 139 -0.65 -16.42 -13.67
C LEU A 139 -1.44 -16.59 -12.37
N THR A 140 -1.87 -15.48 -11.76
CA THR A 140 -2.55 -15.55 -10.46
C THR A 140 -3.63 -14.49 -10.33
N ALA A 141 -4.66 -14.78 -9.52
CA ALA A 141 -5.68 -13.85 -9.10
C ALA A 141 -5.73 -13.72 -7.55
N ASN A 142 -4.76 -14.29 -6.84
CA ASN A 142 -4.77 -14.43 -5.38
C ASN A 142 -4.73 -13.08 -4.64
N GLN A 143 -4.27 -12.00 -5.31
CA GLN A 143 -4.30 -10.66 -4.74
C GLN A 143 -5.69 -10.02 -4.77
N THR A 144 -6.68 -10.61 -5.44
CA THR A 144 -8.08 -10.17 -5.38
C THR A 144 -8.48 -9.97 -3.92
N ARG A 145 -9.14 -8.84 -3.65
CA ARG A 145 -9.42 -8.37 -2.30
C ARG A 145 -10.83 -7.82 -2.21
N PHE A 146 -11.49 -8.09 -1.11
CA PHE A 146 -12.77 -7.48 -0.78
C PHE A 146 -12.90 -7.27 0.72
N GLY A 147 -13.72 -6.33 1.10
CA GLY A 147 -13.93 -5.99 2.50
C GLY A 147 -15.19 -5.19 2.72
N PHE A 148 -15.46 -4.97 4.00
CA PHE A 148 -16.56 -4.19 4.48
C PHE A 148 -16.06 -3.12 5.43
N ASP A 149 -16.38 -1.87 5.14
CA ASP A 149 -16.29 -0.77 6.09
C ASP A 149 -17.65 -0.64 6.78
N ILE A 150 -17.62 -0.66 8.12
CA ILE A 150 -18.80 -0.61 8.98
C ILE A 150 -18.75 0.67 9.78
N LYS A 151 -19.83 1.46 9.74
CA LYS A 151 -19.94 2.70 10.50
C LYS A 151 -21.24 2.74 11.27
N ALA A 152 -21.13 2.91 12.60
CA ALA A 152 -22.29 3.14 13.46
C ALA A 152 -22.68 4.63 13.46
N PRO A 153 -23.93 4.97 13.78
CA PRO A 153 -24.33 6.35 14.02
C PRO A 153 -23.45 7.02 15.07
N LEU A 154 -23.15 8.30 14.86
CA LEU A 154 -22.43 9.09 15.85
C LEU A 154 -23.23 9.15 17.16
N TRP A 155 -22.61 8.83 18.29
CA TRP A 155 -23.23 8.88 19.60
C TRP A 155 -22.41 9.78 20.53
N GLU A 156 -23.00 10.90 20.96
CA GLU A 156 -22.37 11.88 21.89
C GLU A 156 -20.96 12.32 21.51
N GLY A 157 -20.69 12.45 20.20
CA GLY A 157 -19.37 12.80 19.68
C GLY A 157 -18.38 11.64 19.57
N ILE A 158 -18.84 10.40 19.84
CA ILE A 158 -18.07 9.16 19.69
C ILE A 158 -18.42 8.51 18.36
N GLU A 159 -17.43 8.26 17.53
CA GLU A 159 -17.54 7.53 16.29
C GLU A 159 -17.08 6.08 16.49
N THR A 160 -17.94 5.12 16.15
CA THR A 160 -17.59 3.70 16.19
C THR A 160 -17.56 3.15 14.78
N THR A 161 -16.43 2.56 14.38
CA THR A 161 -16.23 1.97 13.06
C THR A 161 -15.68 0.56 13.19
N GLY A 162 -15.90 -0.25 12.18
CA GLY A 162 -15.31 -1.57 12.03
C GLY A 162 -14.82 -1.79 10.61
N LYS A 163 -13.88 -2.67 10.43
CA LYS A 163 -13.39 -3.09 9.11
C LYS A 163 -13.17 -4.60 9.10
N ILE A 164 -13.61 -5.25 8.03
CA ILE A 164 -13.24 -6.62 7.69
C ILE A 164 -12.69 -6.59 6.27
N GLU A 165 -11.50 -7.12 6.03
CA GLU A 165 -10.89 -7.22 4.71
C GLU A 165 -10.20 -8.56 4.54
N MET A 166 -10.33 -9.18 3.37
CA MET A 166 -9.80 -10.49 3.04
C MET A 166 -9.12 -10.49 1.67
N ASP A 167 -8.11 -11.36 1.51
CA ASP A 167 -7.48 -11.74 0.25
C ASP A 167 -7.37 -13.28 0.17
N PHE A 168 -6.81 -13.80 -0.94
CA PHE A 168 -6.68 -15.24 -1.18
C PHE A 168 -5.25 -15.77 -0.95
N TYR A 169 -4.49 -15.15 -0.06
CA TYR A 169 -3.15 -15.60 0.34
C TYR A 169 -3.14 -16.33 1.69
N GLY A 170 -4.23 -17.02 2.05
CA GLY A 170 -4.34 -17.80 3.29
C GLY A 170 -3.71 -19.19 3.24
N GLY A 171 -3.02 -19.54 2.16
CA GLY A 171 -2.46 -20.88 1.91
C GLY A 171 -3.25 -21.62 0.83
N GLY A 172 -3.03 -22.92 0.72
CA GLY A 172 -3.53 -23.75 -0.38
C GLY A 172 -2.65 -23.65 -1.64
N GLY A 173 -3.03 -24.36 -2.70
CA GLY A 173 -2.38 -24.26 -4.00
C GLY A 173 -2.99 -23.16 -4.85
N GLU A 174 -2.36 -22.79 -5.97
CA GLU A 174 -2.85 -21.76 -6.89
C GLU A 174 -4.29 -21.99 -7.37
N ASN A 175 -4.70 -23.23 -7.54
CA ASN A 175 -6.06 -23.60 -7.97
C ASN A 175 -7.06 -23.74 -6.81
N THR A 176 -6.59 -23.69 -5.57
CA THR A 176 -7.39 -23.84 -4.34
C THR A 176 -6.92 -22.88 -3.25
N PRO A 177 -6.87 -21.56 -3.53
CA PRO A 177 -6.38 -20.59 -2.56
C PRO A 177 -7.36 -20.43 -1.40
N HIS A 178 -6.83 -20.23 -0.18
CA HIS A 178 -7.64 -20.00 1.00
C HIS A 178 -7.77 -18.50 1.30
N LEU A 179 -8.95 -18.11 1.78
CA LEU A 179 -9.18 -16.77 2.30
C LEU A 179 -8.35 -16.51 3.56
N ARG A 180 -7.86 -15.28 3.67
CA ARG A 180 -7.11 -14.80 4.83
C ARG A 180 -7.63 -13.45 5.27
N PHE A 181 -7.81 -13.25 6.59
CA PHE A 181 -8.07 -11.94 7.15
C PHE A 181 -6.83 -11.03 7.03
N ARG A 182 -7.04 -9.87 6.42
CA ARG A 182 -6.07 -8.78 6.38
C ARG A 182 -6.35 -7.79 7.50
N HIS A 183 -7.61 -7.35 7.58
CA HIS A 183 -8.12 -6.51 8.65
C HIS A 183 -9.37 -7.14 9.24
N ALA A 184 -9.47 -7.11 10.57
CA ALA A 184 -10.65 -7.47 11.34
C ALA A 184 -10.58 -6.72 12.66
N TYR A 185 -11.13 -5.50 12.72
CA TYR A 185 -11.02 -4.66 13.92
C TYR A 185 -12.25 -3.79 14.15
N ILE A 186 -12.38 -3.33 15.39
CA ILE A 186 -13.30 -2.28 15.83
C ILE A 186 -12.46 -1.10 16.29
N LYS A 187 -12.89 0.12 15.93
CA LYS A 187 -12.28 1.39 16.37
C LYS A 187 -13.33 2.29 16.98
N VAL A 188 -13.05 2.83 18.16
CA VAL A 188 -13.83 3.86 18.84
C VAL A 188 -13.00 5.14 18.87
N HIS A 189 -13.57 6.24 18.38
CA HIS A 189 -12.87 7.52 18.25
C HIS A 189 -13.69 8.67 18.90
N TRP A 190 -13.09 9.32 19.88
CA TRP A 190 -13.61 10.52 20.53
C TRP A 190 -13.15 11.76 19.74
N LYS A 191 -14.01 12.27 18.85
CA LYS A 191 -13.68 13.37 17.92
C LYS A 191 -13.18 14.63 18.62
N LYS A 192 -13.80 15.02 19.76
CA LYS A 192 -13.43 16.23 20.49
C LYS A 192 -11.99 16.21 21.02
N SER A 193 -11.52 15.04 21.42
CA SER A 193 -10.17 14.89 21.98
C SER A 193 -9.16 14.36 20.97
N ASP A 194 -9.61 13.99 19.75
CA ASP A 194 -8.83 13.24 18.75
C ASP A 194 -8.10 12.04 19.37
N PHE A 195 -8.81 11.30 20.21
CA PHE A 195 -8.32 10.07 20.84
C PHE A 195 -9.08 8.87 20.30
N SER A 196 -8.40 7.74 20.07
CA SER A 196 -9.08 6.52 19.65
C SER A 196 -8.47 5.27 20.27
N ILE A 197 -9.33 4.26 20.40
CA ILE A 197 -8.97 2.89 20.77
C ILE A 197 -9.36 1.99 19.62
N LEU A 198 -8.43 1.12 19.19
CA LEU A 198 -8.67 0.09 18.20
C LEU A 198 -8.37 -1.27 18.83
N ALA A 199 -9.22 -2.25 18.59
CA ALA A 199 -9.03 -3.63 19.00
C ALA A 199 -9.29 -4.58 17.83
N GLY A 200 -8.37 -5.50 17.55
CA GLY A 200 -8.44 -6.48 16.47
C GLY A 200 -7.20 -6.47 15.59
N GLN A 201 -7.29 -7.13 14.43
CA GLN A 201 -6.16 -7.28 13.51
C GLN A 201 -6.08 -6.13 12.51
N THR A 202 -4.90 -5.50 12.42
CA THR A 202 -4.57 -4.48 11.41
C THR A 202 -3.06 -4.35 11.26
N PHE A 203 -2.59 -3.42 10.39
CA PHE A 203 -1.17 -3.14 10.20
C PHE A 203 -0.46 -2.78 11.51
N ASP A 204 0.80 -3.18 11.62
CA ASP A 204 1.73 -2.74 12.66
C ASP A 204 1.89 -1.21 12.66
N LEU A 205 2.40 -0.67 13.79
CA LEU A 205 2.81 0.74 13.86
C LEU A 205 4.20 0.97 13.28
N VAL A 206 4.99 -0.09 13.19
CA VAL A 206 6.37 -0.07 12.68
C VAL A 206 6.36 0.08 11.18
N ALA A 207 7.14 1.03 10.66
CA ALA A 207 7.33 1.25 9.23
C ALA A 207 6.00 1.19 8.44
N PRO A 208 5.08 2.17 8.65
CA PRO A 208 3.70 2.05 8.19
C PRO A 208 3.49 2.34 6.71
N LEU A 209 4.52 2.81 6.00
CA LEU A 209 4.42 3.12 4.58
C LEU A 209 4.63 1.87 3.72
N ASN A 210 4.16 1.93 2.49
CA ASN A 210 4.43 0.89 1.49
C ASN A 210 4.79 1.56 0.17
N PRO A 211 5.80 1.05 -0.56
CA PRO A 211 6.08 1.50 -1.91
C PRO A 211 4.94 1.09 -2.87
N ASP A 212 4.69 1.92 -3.87
CA ASP A 212 3.68 1.61 -4.89
C ASP A 212 4.32 0.73 -5.98
N THR A 213 4.21 -0.57 -5.82
CA THR A 213 4.68 -1.60 -6.74
C THR A 213 3.55 -2.57 -7.07
N ILE A 214 3.59 -3.18 -8.26
CA ILE A 214 2.63 -4.22 -8.66
C ILE A 214 2.83 -5.50 -7.85
N ASN A 215 4.06 -5.75 -7.37
CA ASN A 215 4.38 -6.90 -6.55
C ASN A 215 3.62 -6.87 -5.21
N PHE A 216 2.94 -7.97 -4.89
CA PHE A 216 2.07 -8.10 -3.70
C PHE A 216 2.77 -7.73 -2.39
N MET A 217 4.02 -8.13 -2.21
CA MET A 217 4.72 -7.95 -0.94
C MET A 217 5.41 -6.60 -0.77
N VAL A 218 5.22 -5.66 -1.71
CA VAL A 218 5.62 -4.26 -1.57
C VAL A 218 7.05 -4.08 -1.03
N LEU A 219 8.04 -4.80 -1.60
CA LEU A 219 9.44 -4.86 -1.18
C LEU A 219 9.70 -5.46 0.22
N CYS A 220 8.77 -6.18 0.83
CA CYS A 220 9.07 -6.96 2.03
C CYS A 220 10.24 -7.92 1.77
N SER A 221 11.13 -8.10 2.74
CA SER A 221 12.42 -8.81 2.61
C SER A 221 13.44 -8.13 1.69
N SER A 222 13.11 -6.95 1.16
CA SER A 222 13.99 -6.12 0.33
C SER A 222 13.84 -4.64 0.72
N GLY A 223 13.83 -4.35 2.03
CA GLY A 223 13.84 -3.02 2.59
C GLY A 223 12.53 -2.53 3.22
N ASN A 224 11.38 -3.09 2.90
CA ASN A 224 10.13 -2.79 3.59
C ASN A 224 9.91 -3.80 4.72
N ILE A 225 9.51 -3.32 5.91
CA ILE A 225 9.15 -4.15 7.06
C ILE A 225 7.75 -3.79 7.58
N GLY A 226 7.23 -4.62 8.47
CA GLY A 226 5.89 -4.47 9.03
C GLY A 226 4.89 -5.44 8.40
N TYR A 227 3.92 -5.82 9.19
CA TYR A 227 2.88 -6.74 8.77
C TYR A 227 1.54 -6.39 9.42
N ARG A 228 0.70 -7.34 9.62
CA ARG A 228 -0.60 -7.20 10.29
C ARG A 228 -0.70 -8.23 11.39
N ARG A 229 -1.13 -7.79 12.58
CA ARG A 229 -1.35 -8.68 13.70
C ARG A 229 -2.48 -8.20 14.61
N PRO A 230 -3.08 -9.11 15.40
CA PRO A 230 -4.03 -8.74 16.45
C PRO A 230 -3.38 -7.80 17.45
N GLN A 231 -4.10 -6.74 17.84
CA GLN A 231 -3.58 -5.68 18.68
C GLN A 231 -4.68 -4.91 19.41
N ILE A 232 -4.29 -4.25 20.49
CA ILE A 232 -5.03 -3.15 21.11
C ILE A 232 -4.16 -1.90 20.92
N ARG A 233 -4.69 -0.89 20.22
CA ARG A 233 -3.98 0.35 19.88
C ARG A 233 -4.67 1.55 20.48
N LEU A 234 -3.89 2.43 21.08
CA LEU A 234 -4.28 3.76 21.51
C LEU A 234 -3.66 4.78 20.58
N SER A 235 -4.44 5.73 20.10
CA SER A 235 -3.97 6.78 19.21
C SER A 235 -4.46 8.14 19.70
N LYS A 236 -3.56 9.14 19.66
CA LYS A 236 -3.85 10.51 20.05
C LYS A 236 -3.27 11.49 19.04
N GLY A 237 -4.10 12.41 18.55
CA GLY A 237 -3.70 13.52 17.69
C GLY A 237 -3.78 14.86 18.40
N TRP A 238 -2.92 15.80 17.95
CA TRP A 238 -2.94 17.20 18.37
C TRP A 238 -2.76 18.08 17.14
N GLU A 239 -3.67 19.03 16.96
CA GLU A 239 -3.48 20.14 16.02
C GLU A 239 -2.50 21.13 16.65
N ILE A 240 -1.31 21.31 16.05
CA ILE A 240 -0.24 22.17 16.58
C ILE A 240 -0.08 23.48 15.80
N GLY A 241 -0.88 23.67 14.75
CA GLY A 241 -0.89 24.86 13.91
C GLY A 241 -1.85 24.71 12.73
N LYS A 242 -1.89 25.69 11.86
CA LYS A 242 -2.72 25.63 10.65
C LYS A 242 -2.20 24.50 9.75
N ASN A 243 -3.02 23.47 9.56
CA ASN A 243 -2.69 22.27 8.77
C ASN A 243 -1.48 21.48 9.29
N SER A 244 -1.14 21.61 10.58
CA SER A 244 -0.04 20.90 11.23
C SER A 244 -0.58 19.97 12.32
N LYS A 245 -0.18 18.71 12.29
CA LYS A 245 -0.69 17.70 13.23
C LYS A 245 0.47 16.86 13.78
N LEU A 246 0.47 16.68 15.09
CA LEU A 246 1.29 15.70 15.81
C LEU A 246 0.41 14.48 16.10
N SER A 247 0.94 13.26 15.99
CA SER A 247 0.27 12.04 16.41
C SER A 247 1.18 11.17 17.27
N LEU A 248 0.57 10.49 18.21
CA LEU A 248 1.22 9.48 19.03
C LEU A 248 0.34 8.23 19.07
N ASP A 249 0.94 7.09 18.74
CA ASP A 249 0.29 5.79 18.73
C ASP A 249 1.08 4.83 19.61
N ALA A 250 0.38 4.00 20.37
CA ALA A 250 0.95 2.90 21.14
C ALA A 250 0.07 1.65 20.98
N ALA A 251 0.68 0.48 20.85
CA ALA A 251 -0.07 -0.77 20.71
C ALA A 251 0.57 -1.90 21.52
N PHE A 252 -0.31 -2.73 22.07
CA PHE A 252 0.02 -4.08 22.54
C PHE A 252 -0.43 -5.05 21.46
N THR A 253 0.50 -5.80 20.89
CA THR A 253 0.23 -6.70 19.78
C THR A 253 0.53 -8.14 20.18
N ARG A 254 -0.01 -9.10 19.42
CA ARG A 254 0.40 -10.49 19.54
C ARG A 254 1.91 -10.57 19.47
N THR A 255 2.51 -11.39 20.32
CA THR A 255 3.95 -11.61 20.33
C THR A 255 4.46 -12.13 18.99
N VAL A 256 5.73 -11.94 18.79
CA VAL A 256 6.48 -12.54 17.70
C VAL A 256 6.53 -14.05 17.96
N GLY A 257 6.08 -14.83 17.00
CA GLY A 257 6.12 -16.27 17.08
C GLY A 257 6.64 -16.85 15.78
N ASN A 258 7.37 -17.91 15.90
CA ASN A 258 7.72 -18.74 14.76
C ASN A 258 7.40 -20.19 15.12
N THR A 259 7.10 -21.00 14.10
CA THR A 259 6.97 -22.44 14.27
C THR A 259 8.22 -22.97 14.95
N ASN A 260 8.07 -23.65 16.08
CA ASN A 260 9.17 -24.33 16.73
C ASN A 260 9.75 -25.36 15.76
N LEU A 261 10.96 -25.11 15.26
CA LEU A 261 11.58 -25.98 14.24
C LEU A 261 12.25 -27.22 14.84
N LEU A 262 12.41 -27.27 16.16
CA LEU A 262 12.89 -28.49 16.83
C LEU A 262 11.75 -29.50 16.97
N TYR A 263 10.53 -29.01 17.12
CA TYR A 263 9.31 -29.81 17.27
C TYR A 263 8.21 -29.20 16.40
N PRO A 264 8.20 -29.42 15.08
CA PRO A 264 7.23 -28.83 14.16
C PRO A 264 5.77 -29.20 14.43
N GLU A 265 5.52 -30.22 15.26
CA GLU A 265 4.20 -30.57 15.77
C GLU A 265 3.67 -29.61 16.85
N TYR A 266 4.52 -28.86 17.51
CA TYR A 266 4.14 -27.82 18.47
C TYR A 266 4.18 -26.45 17.79
N LEU A 267 3.03 -26.02 17.29
CA LEU A 267 2.87 -24.73 16.64
C LEU A 267 2.75 -23.66 17.73
N ASP A 268 3.84 -22.97 18.01
CA ASP A 268 3.81 -21.73 18.75
C ASP A 268 3.61 -20.55 17.77
N ALA A 269 2.60 -19.75 18.01
CA ALA A 269 2.35 -18.53 17.26
C ALA A 269 2.65 -17.27 18.08
N GLY A 270 3.55 -17.37 19.06
CA GLY A 270 4.03 -16.34 19.96
C GLY A 270 3.31 -16.30 21.31
N GLU A 271 2.61 -17.38 21.68
CA GLU A 271 1.94 -17.49 22.97
C GLU A 271 2.92 -17.78 24.11
N ASP A 272 3.97 -18.55 23.84
CA ASP A 272 4.90 -19.07 24.86
C ASP A 272 5.68 -17.98 25.59
N SER A 273 6.00 -16.86 24.93
CA SER A 273 6.70 -15.76 25.58
C SER A 273 5.93 -15.13 26.74
N GLY A 274 4.61 -15.39 26.84
CA GLY A 274 3.74 -14.91 27.92
C GLY A 274 3.59 -13.38 28.03
N PHE A 275 4.25 -12.61 27.16
CA PHE A 275 4.25 -11.15 27.17
C PHE A 275 3.95 -10.59 25.76
N PRO A 276 3.08 -9.55 25.61
CA PRO A 276 2.78 -8.98 24.33
C PRO A 276 3.95 -8.17 23.77
N THR A 277 4.08 -8.12 22.47
CA THR A 277 4.96 -7.14 21.82
C THR A 277 4.38 -5.73 21.97
N ILE A 278 5.22 -4.78 22.36
CA ILE A 278 4.88 -3.36 22.48
C ILE A 278 5.34 -2.66 21.20
N GLN A 279 4.46 -1.83 20.61
CA GLN A 279 4.78 -1.00 19.47
C GLN A 279 4.46 0.47 19.78
N GLY A 280 5.25 1.39 19.23
CA GLY A 280 5.00 2.82 19.32
C GLY A 280 5.33 3.56 18.02
N ARG A 281 4.61 4.65 17.77
CA ARG A 281 4.91 5.60 16.69
C ARG A 281 4.59 7.02 17.10
N ALA A 282 5.51 7.94 16.79
CA ALA A 282 5.25 9.38 16.81
C ALA A 282 5.35 9.91 15.38
N GLY A 283 4.37 10.69 14.96
CA GLY A 283 4.29 11.24 13.60
C GLY A 283 3.98 12.72 13.61
N ILE A 284 4.57 13.46 12.67
CA ILE A 284 4.28 14.88 12.45
C ILE A 284 3.92 15.11 10.99
N CYS A 285 2.85 15.86 10.77
CA CYS A 285 2.44 16.33 9.46
C CYS A 285 2.56 17.85 9.43
N LEU A 286 3.29 18.39 8.46
CA LEU A 286 3.57 19.81 8.33
C LEU A 286 3.20 20.30 6.93
N PRO A 287 2.55 21.46 6.79
CA PRO A 287 2.34 22.06 5.49
C PRO A 287 3.69 22.48 4.89
N LEU A 288 3.86 22.16 3.62
CA LEU A 288 5.00 22.61 2.82
C LEU A 288 4.52 23.56 1.72
N TRP A 289 5.32 23.70 0.68
CA TRP A 289 4.95 24.45 -0.52
C TRP A 289 3.75 23.83 -1.25
N MET A 290 3.06 24.63 -2.06
CA MET A 290 1.91 24.22 -2.89
C MET A 290 0.73 23.61 -2.10
N GLU A 291 0.47 24.10 -0.87
CA GLU A 291 -0.61 23.61 0.01
C GLU A 291 -0.58 22.10 0.32
N LYS A 292 0.52 21.42 0.00
CA LYS A 292 0.72 20.02 0.31
C LYS A 292 1.46 19.85 1.63
N SER A 293 1.17 18.74 2.30
CA SER A 293 1.80 18.42 3.59
C SER A 293 2.83 17.33 3.46
N ALA A 294 3.99 17.52 4.07
CA ALA A 294 4.94 16.44 4.33
C ALA A 294 4.58 15.71 5.62
N SER A 295 4.90 14.44 5.69
CA SER A 295 4.82 13.68 6.92
C SER A 295 6.16 13.02 7.24
N PHE A 296 6.47 12.98 8.54
CA PHE A 296 7.65 12.33 9.10
C PHE A 296 7.20 11.50 10.29
N GLY A 297 7.78 10.34 10.46
CA GLY A 297 7.48 9.48 11.59
C GLY A 297 8.71 8.76 12.12
N ILE A 298 8.66 8.44 13.40
CA ILE A 298 9.55 7.51 14.07
C ILE A 298 8.70 6.43 14.72
N SER A 299 9.07 5.17 14.52
CA SER A 299 8.34 4.03 15.06
C SER A 299 9.29 2.93 15.49
N GLY A 300 8.79 2.01 16.30
CA GLY A 300 9.56 0.85 16.72
C GLY A 300 8.72 -0.14 17.51
N HIS A 301 9.33 -1.28 17.79
CA HIS A 301 8.75 -2.30 18.67
C HIS A 301 9.80 -2.91 19.57
N TRP A 302 9.31 -3.56 20.61
CA TRP A 302 10.06 -4.49 21.45
C TRP A 302 9.15 -5.64 21.88
N GLY A 303 9.70 -6.87 21.86
CA GLY A 303 9.04 -8.09 22.29
C GLY A 303 10.05 -9.21 22.44
N GLN A 304 9.59 -10.35 22.89
CA GLN A 304 10.40 -11.55 23.07
C GLN A 304 9.75 -12.74 22.39
N GLU A 305 10.56 -13.65 21.90
CA GLU A 305 10.18 -14.92 21.30
C GLU A 305 10.84 -16.03 22.10
N GLU A 306 10.07 -16.97 22.63
CA GLU A 306 10.58 -18.11 23.36
C GLU A 306 10.75 -19.30 22.42
N TYR A 307 11.87 -20.00 22.51
CA TYR A 307 12.13 -21.27 21.84
C TYR A 307 12.35 -22.39 22.85
N ASP A 308 11.61 -23.46 22.70
CA ASP A 308 11.90 -24.71 23.38
C ASP A 308 13.17 -25.34 22.80
N LEU A 309 14.15 -25.58 23.69
CA LEU A 309 15.43 -26.23 23.36
C LEU A 309 15.42 -27.74 23.57
N ASP A 310 14.51 -28.25 24.41
CA ASP A 310 14.30 -29.69 24.63
C ASP A 310 12.88 -29.98 25.13
N ASN A 311 12.51 -31.28 25.23
CA ASN A 311 11.19 -31.71 25.72
C ASN A 311 11.12 -31.72 27.26
N GLN A 312 12.09 -31.14 27.94
CA GLN A 312 12.20 -31.17 29.45
C GLN A 312 11.95 -29.79 30.05
N GLY A 313 11.47 -28.83 29.22
CA GLY A 313 11.16 -27.48 29.65
C GLY A 313 12.37 -26.54 29.66
N LYS A 314 13.44 -26.88 28.94
CA LYS A 314 14.54 -25.96 28.70
C LYS A 314 14.18 -25.05 27.52
N ASN A 315 13.99 -23.80 27.81
CA ASN A 315 13.67 -22.76 26.84
C ASN A 315 14.76 -21.67 26.75
N LYS A 316 14.65 -20.81 25.76
CA LYS A 316 15.48 -19.64 25.60
C LYS A 316 14.68 -18.51 24.94
N ASP A 317 14.71 -17.36 25.61
CA ASP A 317 14.13 -16.13 25.06
C ASP A 317 15.10 -15.44 24.08
N PHE A 318 14.53 -14.92 23.02
CA PHE A 318 15.19 -14.09 22.02
C PHE A 318 14.49 -12.75 21.91
N ASP A 319 15.23 -11.67 22.03
CA ASP A 319 14.68 -10.33 21.87
C ASP A 319 14.34 -10.05 20.40
N SER A 320 13.22 -9.38 20.18
CA SER A 320 12.86 -8.80 18.89
C SER A 320 12.62 -7.31 19.10
N TRP A 321 13.31 -6.47 18.33
CA TRP A 321 13.12 -5.03 18.40
C TRP A 321 13.44 -4.34 17.08
N SER A 322 12.85 -3.17 16.84
CA SER A 322 13.15 -2.30 15.71
C SER A 322 13.08 -0.83 16.08
N LEU A 323 13.79 -0.02 15.29
CA LEU A 323 13.63 1.40 15.22
C LEU A 323 13.55 1.77 13.72
N ALA A 324 12.51 2.52 13.33
CA ALA A 324 12.27 2.91 11.94
C ALA A 324 11.94 4.41 11.84
N LEU A 325 12.36 5.02 10.73
CA LEU A 325 11.98 6.37 10.32
C LEU A 325 11.20 6.28 9.01
N ASP A 326 10.13 7.06 8.89
CA ASP A 326 9.31 7.16 7.68
C ASP A 326 9.18 8.60 7.20
N ILE A 327 9.14 8.78 5.86
CA ILE A 327 8.99 10.07 5.22
C ILE A 327 8.01 10.00 4.04
N THR A 328 7.13 11.01 3.94
CA THR A 328 6.39 11.32 2.71
C THR A 328 6.61 12.80 2.41
N LEU A 329 7.27 13.10 1.30
CA LEU A 329 7.67 14.42 0.90
C LEU A 329 7.08 14.76 -0.49
N PRO A 330 6.05 15.61 -0.60
CA PRO A 330 5.60 16.11 -1.88
C PRO A 330 6.67 17.06 -2.46
N LEU A 331 7.24 16.69 -3.62
CA LEU A 331 8.27 17.48 -4.32
C LEU A 331 7.64 18.47 -5.29
N TYR A 332 6.54 18.07 -5.92
CA TYR A 332 5.77 18.86 -6.88
C TYR A 332 4.29 18.47 -6.83
N GLU A 333 3.43 19.12 -7.66
CA GLU A 333 1.97 18.83 -7.66
C GLU A 333 1.64 17.34 -7.83
N ASN A 334 2.38 16.65 -8.71
CA ASN A 334 2.15 15.25 -9.03
C ASN A 334 3.40 14.39 -8.79
N ILE A 335 4.34 14.85 -7.95
CA ILE A 335 5.57 14.12 -7.66
C ILE A 335 5.77 14.09 -6.15
N ALA A 336 5.92 12.89 -5.60
CA ALA A 336 6.22 12.67 -4.18
C ALA A 336 7.38 11.70 -4.02
N LEU A 337 8.20 11.95 -3.00
CA LEU A 337 9.20 11.02 -2.50
C LEU A 337 8.67 10.36 -1.25
N ARG A 338 8.73 9.03 -1.19
CA ARG A 338 8.32 8.25 -0.02
C ARG A 338 9.40 7.24 0.32
N GLY A 339 9.58 6.97 1.59
CA GLY A 339 10.56 5.99 2.00
C GLY A 339 10.58 5.72 3.49
N GLU A 340 11.32 4.68 3.84
CA GLU A 340 11.56 4.23 5.20
C GLU A 340 12.98 3.70 5.33
N ILE A 341 13.57 3.89 6.50
CA ILE A 341 14.82 3.24 6.91
C ILE A 341 14.62 2.64 8.30
N TRP A 342 15.29 1.53 8.57
CA TRP A 342 15.13 0.84 9.83
C TRP A 342 16.39 0.04 10.23
N ILE A 343 16.49 -0.23 11.51
CA ILE A 343 17.44 -1.16 12.13
C ILE A 343 16.69 -2.02 13.15
N GLY A 344 17.18 -3.21 13.43
CA GLY A 344 16.62 -4.05 14.49
C GLY A 344 17.24 -5.43 14.58
N LYS A 345 16.61 -6.28 15.38
CA LYS A 345 16.96 -7.69 15.58
C LYS A 345 15.73 -8.57 15.51
N ASN A 346 15.92 -9.81 15.07
CA ASN A 346 14.86 -10.81 15.02
C ASN A 346 13.61 -10.28 14.30
N LEU A 347 13.79 -9.79 13.06
CA LEU A 347 12.76 -9.10 12.31
C LEU A 347 11.97 -9.97 11.34
N GLY A 348 12.22 -11.29 11.28
CA GLY A 348 11.57 -12.17 10.30
C GLY A 348 10.05 -12.16 10.36
N SER A 349 9.44 -12.05 11.53
CA SER A 349 7.99 -11.92 11.70
C SER A 349 7.44 -10.55 11.28
N TYR A 350 8.31 -9.56 11.08
CA TYR A 350 8.05 -8.25 10.47
C TYR A 350 8.47 -8.22 8.99
N LEU A 351 8.83 -9.38 8.41
CA LEU A 351 9.28 -9.54 7.02
C LEU A 351 10.63 -8.85 6.72
N GLY A 352 11.40 -8.52 7.76
CA GLY A 352 12.77 -8.05 7.70
C GLY A 352 13.78 -9.18 7.95
N GLY A 353 15.09 -8.85 7.93
CA GLY A 353 16.17 -9.84 8.04
C GLY A 353 16.18 -10.86 6.91
N VAL A 354 15.67 -10.47 5.73
CA VAL A 354 15.34 -11.36 4.61
C VAL A 354 14.54 -12.58 5.09
N GLN A 355 13.53 -12.35 5.96
CA GLN A 355 12.68 -13.35 6.66
C GLN A 355 13.46 -14.31 7.56
N GLN A 356 14.58 -13.90 8.09
CA GLN A 356 15.38 -14.67 9.04
C GLN A 356 15.21 -14.06 10.44
N THR A 357 14.95 -14.89 11.43
CA THR A 357 14.71 -14.47 12.82
C THR A 357 15.94 -14.73 13.68
N VAL A 358 16.17 -16.00 14.00
CA VAL A 358 17.22 -16.48 14.88
C VAL A 358 18.11 -17.45 14.11
N ASN A 359 19.41 -17.31 14.27
CA ASN A 359 20.37 -18.33 13.85
C ASN A 359 20.32 -19.49 14.82
N LYS A 360 19.64 -20.57 14.45
CA LYS A 360 19.40 -21.74 15.30
C LYS A 360 20.66 -22.53 15.64
N THR A 361 21.66 -22.49 14.76
CA THR A 361 22.96 -23.15 15.01
C THR A 361 23.76 -22.41 16.09
N ARG A 362 23.68 -21.08 16.09
CA ARG A 362 24.40 -20.23 17.02
C ARG A 362 23.55 -19.83 18.24
N LEU A 363 22.25 -20.11 18.21
CA LEU A 363 21.25 -19.65 19.20
C LEU A 363 21.37 -18.14 19.47
N LYS A 364 21.34 -17.34 18.40
CA LYS A 364 21.52 -15.89 18.40
C LYS A 364 20.51 -15.22 17.47
N GLU A 365 19.96 -14.10 17.90
CA GLU A 365 19.10 -13.24 17.06
C GLU A 365 19.90 -12.67 15.90
N ILE A 366 19.28 -12.58 14.72
CA ILE A 366 19.86 -11.95 13.54
C ILE A 366 19.57 -10.46 13.58
N SER A 367 20.62 -9.66 13.67
CA SER A 367 20.56 -8.21 13.47
C SER A 367 20.37 -7.89 11.99
N SER A 368 19.62 -6.85 11.67
CA SER A 368 19.47 -6.41 10.29
C SER A 368 19.19 -4.92 10.22
N GLN A 369 19.55 -4.34 9.08
CA GLN A 369 19.21 -2.96 8.72
C GLN A 369 18.70 -2.92 7.28
N GLY A 370 17.90 -1.91 6.97
CA GLY A 370 17.37 -1.79 5.63
C GLY A 370 16.53 -0.54 5.43
N GLY A 371 15.89 -0.51 4.28
CA GLY A 371 15.02 0.59 3.93
C GLY A 371 14.68 0.59 2.46
N TRP A 372 13.74 1.44 2.10
CA TRP A 372 13.33 1.66 0.73
C TRP A 372 13.06 3.14 0.46
N LEU A 373 13.15 3.50 -0.81
CA LEU A 373 12.84 4.83 -1.31
C LEU A 373 12.11 4.70 -2.64
N ALA A 374 11.03 5.46 -2.84
CA ALA A 374 10.27 5.48 -4.08
C ALA A 374 9.92 6.91 -4.49
N LEU A 375 10.03 7.17 -5.79
CA LEU A 375 9.52 8.35 -6.47
C LEU A 375 8.18 7.99 -7.12
N GLU A 376 7.12 8.65 -6.69
CA GLU A 376 5.77 8.50 -7.22
C GLU A 376 5.45 9.70 -8.11
N ILE A 377 5.02 9.45 -9.35
CA ILE A 377 4.72 10.47 -10.35
C ILE A 377 3.30 10.22 -10.88
N GLY A 378 2.43 11.19 -10.70
CA GLY A 378 1.07 11.13 -11.19
C GLY A 378 -0.01 11.32 -10.10
N PRO A 379 -1.30 11.26 -10.51
CA PRO A 379 -1.74 11.02 -11.88
C PRO A 379 -1.44 12.17 -12.84
N ILE A 380 -0.96 11.86 -14.04
CA ILE A 380 -0.84 12.78 -15.17
C ILE A 380 -1.80 12.27 -16.24
N SER A 381 -2.94 12.92 -16.41
CA SER A 381 -4.07 12.39 -17.15
C SER A 381 -4.47 11.02 -16.58
N LYS A 382 -4.37 9.95 -17.36
CA LYS A 382 -4.71 8.58 -16.98
C LYS A 382 -3.50 7.74 -16.52
N TRP A 383 -2.31 8.34 -16.45
CA TRP A 383 -1.06 7.63 -16.18
C TRP A 383 -0.53 7.90 -14.78
N LYS A 384 0.02 6.87 -14.16
CA LYS A 384 0.83 6.94 -12.94
C LYS A 384 2.10 6.11 -13.14
N TYR A 385 3.23 6.64 -12.65
CA TYR A 385 4.54 5.99 -12.73
C TYR A 385 5.19 5.94 -11.37
N ASN A 386 5.91 4.89 -11.09
CA ASN A 386 6.69 4.77 -9.87
C ASN A 386 8.06 4.18 -10.19
N LEU A 387 9.07 4.68 -9.48
CA LEU A 387 10.44 4.15 -9.50
C LEU A 387 10.87 3.97 -8.05
N GLY A 388 11.35 2.80 -7.68
CA GLY A 388 11.75 2.55 -6.32
C GLY A 388 12.92 1.59 -6.20
N PHE A 389 13.57 1.66 -5.04
CA PHE A 389 14.68 0.80 -4.61
C PHE A 389 14.45 0.39 -3.16
N GLY A 390 14.82 -0.83 -2.81
CA GLY A 390 14.83 -1.30 -1.45
C GLY A 390 15.94 -2.31 -1.20
N MET A 391 16.38 -2.37 0.07
CA MET A 391 17.47 -3.26 0.51
C MET A 391 17.25 -3.70 1.96
N ASP A 392 17.49 -4.98 2.21
CA ASP A 392 17.55 -5.62 3.54
C ASP A 392 18.92 -6.28 3.69
N ASP A 393 19.63 -5.96 4.77
CA ASP A 393 21.05 -6.27 4.99
C ASP A 393 21.25 -6.86 6.39
N PRO A 394 21.04 -8.19 6.58
CA PRO A 394 21.42 -8.89 7.80
C PRO A 394 22.91 -8.78 8.11
N ASP A 395 23.27 -8.77 9.38
CA ASP A 395 24.67 -8.73 9.83
C ASP A 395 25.35 -10.08 9.58
N ASP A 396 26.39 -10.10 8.75
CA ASP A 396 27.13 -11.31 8.36
C ASP A 396 27.68 -12.08 9.57
N GLU A 397 28.02 -11.39 10.69
CA GLU A 397 28.50 -12.03 11.94
C GLU A 397 27.44 -12.87 12.61
N ASP A 398 26.14 -12.63 12.35
CA ASP A 398 25.03 -13.38 12.90
C ASP A 398 24.65 -14.59 12.05
N LEU A 399 25.19 -14.71 10.83
CA LEU A 399 24.79 -15.70 9.85
C LEU A 399 25.65 -16.98 9.90
N SER A 400 25.07 -18.08 9.48
CA SER A 400 25.74 -19.34 9.19
C SER A 400 25.77 -19.57 7.66
N PRO A 401 26.70 -20.40 7.14
CA PRO A 401 26.75 -20.73 5.72
C PRO A 401 25.39 -21.11 5.14
N GLY A 402 25.07 -20.56 3.97
CA GLY A 402 23.80 -20.77 3.26
C GLY A 402 22.65 -19.83 3.69
N MET A 403 22.84 -19.03 4.74
CA MET A 403 21.86 -18.00 5.09
C MET A 403 21.96 -16.79 4.17
N ARG A 404 20.84 -16.05 4.01
CA ARG A 404 20.76 -14.86 3.17
C ARG A 404 21.42 -13.68 3.87
N SER A 405 22.46 -13.10 3.23
CA SER A 405 23.26 -12.02 3.82
C SER A 405 22.85 -10.64 3.31
N LYS A 406 22.20 -10.55 2.15
CA LYS A 406 21.69 -9.29 1.60
C LYS A 406 20.62 -9.56 0.55
N ASN A 407 19.57 -8.76 0.54
CA ASN A 407 18.57 -8.79 -0.53
C ASN A 407 18.20 -7.37 -0.95
N TRP A 408 18.23 -7.09 -2.24
CA TRP A 408 17.84 -5.78 -2.74
C TRP A 408 17.12 -5.88 -4.09
N SER A 409 16.28 -4.89 -4.34
CA SER A 409 15.55 -4.78 -5.60
C SER A 409 15.43 -3.33 -6.03
N ILE A 410 15.44 -3.14 -7.36
CA ILE A 410 15.04 -1.90 -8.02
C ILE A 410 13.88 -2.21 -8.95
N TYR A 411 12.86 -1.34 -8.99
CA TYR A 411 11.71 -1.50 -9.87
C TYR A 411 11.31 -0.19 -10.52
N GLY A 412 10.65 -0.31 -11.69
CA GLY A 412 9.93 0.76 -12.33
C GLY A 412 8.59 0.24 -12.84
N ASN A 413 7.51 0.97 -12.58
CA ASN A 413 6.19 0.58 -13.05
C ASN A 413 5.38 1.73 -13.63
N THR A 414 4.33 1.36 -14.32
CA THR A 414 3.32 2.29 -14.82
C THR A 414 1.94 1.69 -14.66
N TYR A 415 0.95 2.55 -14.39
CA TYR A 415 -0.47 2.23 -14.41
C TYR A 415 -1.18 3.14 -15.39
N TYR A 416 -2.16 2.59 -16.07
CA TYR A 416 -3.05 3.30 -16.99
C TYR A 416 -4.51 3.03 -16.64
N SER A 417 -5.28 4.07 -16.35
CA SER A 417 -6.71 3.96 -16.08
C SER A 417 -7.47 3.84 -17.40
N LEU A 418 -7.88 2.62 -17.77
CA LEU A 418 -8.73 2.36 -18.95
C LEU A 418 -10.09 3.02 -18.78
N THR A 419 -10.70 2.83 -17.60
CA THR A 419 -11.98 3.43 -17.19
C THR A 419 -11.84 3.91 -15.73
N GLU A 420 -12.90 4.49 -15.17
CA GLU A 420 -12.97 4.84 -13.74
C GLU A 420 -12.78 3.62 -12.81
N TYR A 421 -13.13 2.43 -13.30
CA TYR A 421 -13.11 1.18 -12.51
C TYR A 421 -11.97 0.23 -12.90
N CYS A 422 -11.43 0.37 -14.12
CA CYS A 422 -10.46 -0.58 -14.66
C CYS A 422 -9.09 0.08 -14.91
N THR A 423 -8.06 -0.52 -14.32
CA THR A 423 -6.65 -0.11 -14.46
C THR A 423 -5.84 -1.28 -14.99
N ILE A 424 -4.94 -1.01 -15.92
CA ILE A 424 -3.88 -1.94 -16.34
C ILE A 424 -2.53 -1.40 -15.87
N GLY A 425 -1.57 -2.29 -15.63
CA GLY A 425 -0.23 -1.90 -15.21
C GLY A 425 0.84 -2.85 -15.69
N GLY A 426 2.07 -2.33 -15.74
CA GLY A 426 3.26 -3.11 -16.04
C GLY A 426 4.42 -2.68 -15.16
N GLU A 427 5.20 -3.64 -14.68
CA GLU A 427 6.39 -3.44 -13.85
C GLU A 427 7.54 -4.26 -14.38
N ILE A 428 8.72 -3.67 -14.37
CA ILE A 428 10.00 -4.36 -14.49
C ILE A 428 10.77 -4.17 -13.20
N SER A 429 11.31 -5.26 -12.65
CA SER A 429 12.16 -5.21 -11.47
C SER A 429 13.36 -6.14 -11.62
N TYR A 430 14.47 -5.72 -11.00
CA TYR A 430 15.66 -6.53 -10.86
C TYR A 430 15.86 -6.85 -9.39
N TRP A 431 16.14 -8.12 -9.10
CA TRP A 431 16.30 -8.67 -7.76
C TRP A 431 17.65 -9.34 -7.62
N ARG A 432 18.30 -9.13 -6.49
CA ARG A 432 19.55 -9.83 -6.14
C ARG A 432 19.56 -10.20 -4.67
N THR A 433 19.86 -11.48 -4.41
CA THR A 433 20.06 -12.03 -3.07
C THR A 433 21.47 -12.57 -2.95
N SER A 434 22.20 -12.12 -1.94
CA SER A 434 23.50 -12.67 -1.54
C SER A 434 23.32 -13.67 -0.40
N TYR A 435 24.24 -14.61 -0.31
CA TYR A 435 24.21 -15.70 0.68
C TYR A 435 25.57 -15.82 1.35
N GLU A 436 25.56 -16.16 2.64
CA GLU A 436 26.78 -16.45 3.37
C GLU A 436 27.41 -17.76 2.83
N SER A 437 28.66 -17.65 2.35
CA SER A 437 29.45 -18.78 1.83
C SER A 437 28.82 -19.54 0.65
N GLN A 438 27.87 -18.93 -0.08
CA GLN A 438 27.26 -19.48 -1.30
C GLN A 438 27.21 -18.42 -2.41
N LYS A 439 26.96 -18.86 -3.64
CA LYS A 439 26.74 -17.95 -4.74
C LYS A 439 25.45 -17.17 -4.57
N LYS A 440 25.45 -15.92 -5.03
CA LYS A 440 24.25 -15.08 -5.10
C LYS A 440 23.23 -15.64 -6.08
N GLY A 441 22.01 -15.11 -6.03
CA GLY A 441 20.98 -15.29 -7.05
C GLY A 441 20.57 -13.93 -7.63
N ASP A 442 20.35 -13.88 -8.94
CA ASP A 442 19.90 -12.71 -9.70
C ASP A 442 18.65 -13.04 -10.52
N SER A 443 17.68 -12.16 -10.58
CA SER A 443 16.51 -12.34 -11.46
C SER A 443 15.96 -11.02 -11.97
N ILE A 444 15.48 -11.01 -13.21
CA ILE A 444 14.64 -9.96 -13.79
C ILE A 444 13.20 -10.45 -13.75
N ARG A 445 12.32 -9.67 -13.11
CA ARG A 445 10.88 -9.92 -13.09
C ARG A 445 10.17 -8.95 -14.02
N LEU A 446 9.29 -9.50 -14.87
CA LEU A 446 8.30 -8.74 -15.64
C LEU A 446 6.92 -9.06 -15.07
N HIS A 447 6.15 -8.04 -14.71
CA HIS A 447 4.86 -8.20 -14.07
C HIS A 447 3.81 -7.34 -14.76
N GLY A 448 2.81 -7.98 -15.36
CA GLY A 448 1.63 -7.33 -15.92
C GLY A 448 0.43 -7.53 -15.02
N THR A 449 -0.44 -6.52 -14.91
CA THR A 449 -1.63 -6.58 -14.06
C THR A 449 -2.84 -5.95 -14.73
N MET A 450 -4.02 -6.47 -14.39
CA MET A 450 -5.32 -5.86 -14.69
C MET A 450 -6.16 -5.84 -13.40
N ILE A 451 -6.71 -4.69 -13.07
CA ILE A 451 -7.42 -4.44 -11.81
C ILE A 451 -8.79 -3.86 -12.11
N LEU A 452 -9.85 -4.47 -11.58
CA LEU A 452 -11.21 -3.93 -11.56
C LEU A 452 -11.57 -3.55 -10.12
N ASN A 453 -11.76 -2.26 -9.85
CA ASN A 453 -12.17 -1.74 -8.55
C ASN A 453 -13.71 -1.67 -8.44
N PHE A 454 -14.25 -1.90 -7.24
CA PHE A 454 -15.67 -1.78 -6.93
C PHE A 454 -15.95 -1.33 -5.50
#